data_753ff2edeb503a760a9b30e5591cc5ba
#
_entry.id   753ff2edeb503a760a9b30e5591cc5ba
#
_cell.length_a   1.000
_cell.length_b   1.000
_cell.length_c   1.000
_cell.angle_alpha   90.00
_cell.angle_beta   90.00
_cell.angle_gamma   90.00
#
_symmetry.space_group_name_H-M   'P 1'
#
loop_
_entity.id
_entity.type
_entity.pdbx_description
1 polymer ?
#
loop_
_entity_poly.entity_id
_entity_poly.type
_entity_poly.pdbx_seq_one_letter_code
_entity_poly.pdbx_strand_id
1 'polypeptide(L)'
;LIGEPIGVYDVEGYDSYTDKKHQMQAEVFENSGISAEHIIAVKLGNEYYTFTYGEYNPPATLGEVLDEYNLANVLEFNRFRTYSGSTENGYFQIDDDAYIWDVLSNCRDATFIQDDTWNGSERDYISFTATSDALGVYKRVFYVSSDGYVRTNIFDYAYTFQIGEEAAGKIISYATENGIETIDEPYTNTLAGTITEISNGYIWVDDSILCKD
;
A
#
# COMPACT_ATOMS: atom_id res chain seq x y z
N LEU A 1 8.04 15.09 2.24
CA LEU A 1 6.97 14.28 2.82
C LEU A 1 6.54 14.75 4.21
N ILE A 2 7.41 15.40 5.00
CA ILE A 2 7.07 15.97 6.31
C ILE A 2 6.47 17.35 6.08
N GLY A 3 5.22 17.53 6.53
CA GLY A 3 4.47 18.78 6.43
C GLY A 3 4.63 19.67 7.66
N GLU A 4 3.62 20.50 7.95
CA GLU A 4 3.64 21.44 9.06
C GLU A 4 3.57 20.70 10.42
N PRO A 5 4.18 21.26 11.48
CA PRO A 5 4.11 20.68 12.80
C PRO A 5 2.69 20.80 13.40
N ILE A 6 2.15 19.69 13.89
CA ILE A 6 0.85 19.63 14.59
C ILE A 6 1.06 19.88 16.08
N GLY A 7 2.09 19.30 16.70
CA GLY A 7 2.37 19.49 18.12
C GLY A 7 3.33 18.45 18.71
N VAL A 8 3.47 18.50 20.03
CA VAL A 8 4.23 17.54 20.81
C VAL A 8 3.30 16.84 21.77
N TYR A 9 3.32 15.51 21.79
CA TYR A 9 2.41 14.69 22.57
C TYR A 9 3.16 13.64 23.39
N ASP A 10 2.63 13.32 24.56
CA ASP A 10 3.07 12.16 25.31
C ASP A 10 2.40 10.92 24.69
N VAL A 11 3.22 10.00 24.21
CA VAL A 11 2.76 8.76 23.56
C VAL A 11 3.15 7.55 24.38
N GLU A 12 2.28 6.54 24.39
CA GLU A 12 2.53 5.24 24.99
C GLU A 12 2.61 4.20 23.87
N GLY A 13 3.73 3.52 23.79
CA GLY A 13 3.93 2.37 22.89
C GLY A 13 3.96 1.07 23.69
N TYR A 14 3.48 0.00 23.07
CA TYR A 14 3.56 -1.35 23.62
C TYR A 14 4.50 -2.20 22.77
N ASP A 15 5.56 -2.68 23.39
CA ASP A 15 6.50 -3.60 22.77
C ASP A 15 6.00 -5.03 22.98
N SER A 16 5.50 -5.64 21.93
CA SER A 16 4.94 -7.00 21.94
C SER A 16 5.99 -8.10 22.17
N TYR A 17 7.27 -7.81 21.99
CA TYR A 17 8.35 -8.78 22.19
C TYR A 17 8.80 -8.83 23.63
N THR A 18 8.85 -7.69 24.31
CA THR A 18 9.30 -7.61 25.71
C THR A 18 8.16 -7.51 26.72
N ASP A 19 6.91 -7.40 26.25
CA ASP A 19 5.70 -7.19 27.05
C ASP A 19 5.78 -5.93 27.92
N LYS A 20 6.45 -4.90 27.41
CA LYS A 20 6.70 -3.64 28.13
C LYS A 20 5.96 -2.48 27.47
N LYS A 21 5.52 -1.57 28.33
CA LYS A 21 5.03 -0.26 27.93
C LYS A 21 6.15 0.76 27.98
N HIS A 22 6.24 1.59 26.96
CA HIS A 22 7.18 2.70 26.86
C HIS A 22 6.41 4.00 26.73
N GLN A 23 6.83 5.02 27.46
CA GLN A 23 6.29 6.36 27.35
C GLN A 23 7.40 7.29 26.84
N MET A 24 7.08 8.11 25.86
CA MET A 24 8.00 9.09 25.30
C MET A 24 7.25 10.31 24.78
N GLN A 25 7.97 11.38 24.55
CA GLN A 25 7.43 12.52 23.81
C GLN A 25 7.68 12.33 22.33
N ALA A 26 6.65 12.61 21.53
CA ALA A 26 6.69 12.55 20.08
C ALA A 26 6.34 13.91 19.49
N GLU A 27 7.15 14.37 18.56
CA GLU A 27 6.81 15.51 17.70
C GLU A 27 5.94 14.99 16.55
N VAL A 28 4.76 15.57 16.35
CA VAL A 28 3.78 15.15 15.34
C VAL A 28 3.68 16.20 14.26
N PHE A 29 3.68 15.75 13.01
CA PHE A 29 3.63 16.58 11.81
C PHE A 29 2.55 16.07 10.87
N GLU A 30 2.06 16.96 10.01
CA GLU A 30 1.31 16.54 8.84
C GLU A 30 2.18 15.65 7.95
N ASN A 31 1.56 14.69 7.28
CA ASN A 31 2.19 14.02 6.15
C ASN A 31 1.78 14.78 4.89
N SER A 32 2.76 15.41 4.23
CA SER A 32 2.50 16.39 3.17
C SER A 32 1.60 15.84 2.07
N GLY A 33 0.47 16.50 1.86
CA GLY A 33 -0.52 16.16 0.83
C GLY A 33 -1.54 15.09 1.23
N ILE A 34 -1.51 14.59 2.48
CA ILE A 34 -2.44 13.58 2.99
C ILE A 34 -3.20 14.18 4.19
N SER A 35 -4.48 13.84 4.34
CA SER A 35 -5.25 14.29 5.48
C SER A 35 -4.65 13.78 6.80
N ALA A 36 -4.42 14.69 7.74
CA ALA A 36 -3.91 14.37 9.07
C ALA A 36 -4.93 13.56 9.93
N GLU A 37 -6.17 13.44 9.50
CA GLU A 37 -7.18 12.57 10.13
C GLU A 37 -6.89 11.10 9.85
N HIS A 38 -6.14 10.79 8.79
CA HIS A 38 -5.83 9.43 8.37
C HIS A 38 -4.38 9.04 8.60
N ILE A 39 -3.45 9.93 8.23
CA ILE A 39 -2.00 9.63 8.30
C ILE A 39 -1.23 10.84 8.81
N ILE A 40 -0.38 10.61 9.79
CA ILE A 40 0.53 11.59 10.35
C ILE A 40 1.97 11.10 10.29
N ALA A 41 2.91 12.02 10.28
CA ALA A 41 4.31 11.73 10.50
C ALA A 41 4.66 11.99 11.96
N VAL A 42 5.32 11.02 12.60
CA VAL A 42 5.71 11.10 14.02
C VAL A 42 7.21 10.97 14.13
N LYS A 43 7.84 11.95 14.75
CA LYS A 43 9.27 11.92 15.04
C LYS A 43 9.51 11.37 16.43
N LEU A 44 10.23 10.26 16.49
CA LEU A 44 10.68 9.60 17.70
C LEU A 44 12.21 9.64 17.72
N GLY A 45 12.77 10.44 18.63
CA GLY A 45 14.20 10.68 18.63
C GLY A 45 14.68 11.42 17.37
N ASN A 46 15.48 10.77 16.54
CA ASN A 46 16.00 11.34 15.29
C ASN A 46 15.33 10.79 14.03
N GLU A 47 14.34 9.91 14.16
CA GLU A 47 13.70 9.21 13.05
C GLU A 47 12.23 9.59 12.91
N TYR A 48 11.74 9.52 11.68
CA TYR A 48 10.35 9.77 11.35
C TYR A 48 9.65 8.45 10.98
N TYR A 49 8.43 8.31 11.46
CA TYR A 49 7.57 7.15 11.22
C TYR A 49 6.21 7.62 10.71
N THR A 50 5.61 6.83 9.85
CA THR A 50 4.22 7.04 9.41
C THR A 50 3.27 6.32 10.37
N PHE A 51 2.27 7.03 10.86
CA PHE A 51 1.21 6.47 11.69
C PHE A 51 -0.12 6.63 10.98
N THR A 52 -0.85 5.53 10.89
CA THR A 52 -2.19 5.50 10.29
C THR A 52 -3.26 5.40 11.37
N TYR A 53 -4.43 6.00 11.10
CA TYR A 53 -5.59 5.84 11.97
C TYR A 53 -6.11 4.40 11.91
N GLY A 54 -6.22 3.76 13.07
CA GLY A 54 -6.45 2.32 13.18
C GLY A 54 -7.92 1.88 13.22
N GLU A 55 -8.89 2.80 13.16
CA GLU A 55 -10.30 2.44 13.12
C GLU A 55 -10.79 2.22 11.69
N TYR A 56 -11.58 1.17 11.49
CA TYR A 56 -12.19 0.90 10.21
C TYR A 56 -13.32 1.90 9.93
N ASN A 57 -13.05 2.83 9.05
CA ASN A 57 -14.01 3.79 8.53
C ASN A 57 -13.97 3.74 7.01
N PRO A 58 -14.75 2.82 6.37
CA PRO A 58 -14.68 2.67 4.93
C PRO A 58 -15.20 3.93 4.23
N PRO A 59 -14.50 4.40 3.19
CA PRO A 59 -14.95 5.52 2.38
C PRO A 59 -16.24 5.15 1.64
N ALA A 60 -17.10 6.11 1.38
CA ALA A 60 -18.31 5.88 0.60
C ALA A 60 -18.01 5.72 -0.89
N THR A 61 -16.98 6.41 -1.39
CA THR A 61 -16.62 6.42 -2.81
C THR A 61 -15.11 6.30 -3.05
N LEU A 62 -14.74 5.92 -4.27
CA LEU A 62 -13.34 5.94 -4.70
C LEU A 62 -12.76 7.36 -4.66
N GLY A 63 -13.56 8.38 -4.98
CA GLY A 63 -13.15 9.78 -4.95
C GLY A 63 -12.70 10.24 -3.56
N GLU A 64 -13.37 9.79 -2.51
CA GLU A 64 -12.95 10.07 -1.13
C GLU A 64 -11.56 9.48 -0.86
N VAL A 65 -11.33 8.22 -1.24
CA VAL A 65 -10.00 7.59 -1.07
C VAL A 65 -8.91 8.32 -1.85
N LEU A 66 -9.21 8.70 -3.10
CA LEU A 66 -8.25 9.40 -3.95
C LEU A 66 -7.82 10.74 -3.34
N ASP A 67 -8.77 11.48 -2.74
CA ASP A 67 -8.51 12.81 -2.18
C ASP A 67 -7.86 12.74 -0.79
N GLU A 68 -8.45 11.97 0.12
CA GLU A 68 -8.02 11.91 1.52
C GLU A 68 -6.59 11.39 1.65
N TYR A 69 -6.20 10.45 0.79
CA TYR A 69 -4.86 9.88 0.77
C TYR A 69 -3.98 10.43 -0.35
N ASN A 70 -4.50 11.34 -1.18
CA ASN A 70 -3.78 11.93 -2.30
C ASN A 70 -3.12 10.89 -3.23
N LEU A 71 -3.81 9.78 -3.47
CA LEU A 71 -3.22 8.55 -4.04
C LEU A 71 -2.50 8.78 -5.37
N ALA A 72 -3.09 9.55 -6.28
CA ALA A 72 -2.50 9.82 -7.60
C ALA A 72 -1.14 10.53 -7.56
N ASN A 73 -0.80 11.16 -6.43
CA ASN A 73 0.48 11.88 -6.27
C ASN A 73 1.48 11.16 -5.37
N VAL A 74 1.03 10.20 -4.56
CA VAL A 74 1.89 9.56 -3.56
C VAL A 74 2.04 8.06 -3.74
N LEU A 75 1.23 7.43 -4.59
CA LEU A 75 1.27 5.99 -4.84
C LEU A 75 1.74 5.73 -6.28
N GLU A 76 2.70 4.84 -6.45
CA GLU A 76 3.24 4.46 -7.75
C GLU A 76 2.93 3.00 -8.06
N PHE A 77 2.50 2.75 -9.30
CA PHE A 77 2.36 1.43 -9.88
C PHE A 77 3.52 1.18 -10.83
N ASN A 78 4.55 0.52 -10.36
CA ASN A 78 5.74 0.26 -11.18
C ASN A 78 5.83 -1.17 -11.72
N ARG A 79 5.02 -2.07 -11.21
CA ARG A 79 4.98 -3.49 -11.61
C ARG A 79 3.58 -4.03 -11.52
N PHE A 80 3.30 -5.04 -12.37
CA PHE A 80 2.03 -5.74 -12.31
C PHE A 80 2.15 -7.18 -12.78
N ARG A 81 1.17 -7.99 -12.40
CA ARG A 81 0.95 -9.34 -12.89
C ARG A 81 -0.41 -9.44 -13.52
N THR A 82 -0.52 -10.30 -14.54
CA THR A 82 -1.79 -10.60 -15.18
C THR A 82 -2.24 -12.00 -14.80
N TYR A 83 -3.54 -12.14 -14.57
CA TYR A 83 -4.14 -13.40 -14.14
C TYR A 83 -5.36 -13.75 -14.97
N SER A 84 -5.51 -15.07 -15.26
CA SER A 84 -6.77 -15.67 -15.70
C SER A 84 -7.20 -16.68 -14.65
N GLY A 85 -8.20 -16.32 -13.87
CA GLY A 85 -8.53 -17.04 -12.67
C GLY A 85 -7.35 -17.11 -11.69
N SER A 86 -6.99 -18.34 -11.29
CA SER A 86 -5.84 -18.58 -10.40
C SER A 86 -4.49 -18.68 -11.13
N THR A 87 -4.48 -18.55 -12.47
CA THR A 87 -3.27 -18.72 -13.27
C THR A 87 -2.61 -17.38 -13.53
N GLU A 88 -1.38 -17.21 -13.06
CA GLU A 88 -0.52 -16.08 -13.42
C GLU A 88 -0.04 -16.26 -14.87
N ASN A 89 -0.25 -15.25 -15.71
CA ASN A 89 0.11 -15.30 -17.13
C ASN A 89 1.37 -14.52 -17.46
N GLY A 90 1.80 -13.61 -16.58
CA GLY A 90 3.02 -12.84 -16.80
C GLY A 90 3.26 -11.79 -15.73
N TYR A 91 4.51 -11.35 -15.66
CA TYR A 91 4.99 -10.31 -14.76
C TYR A 91 5.65 -9.20 -15.57
N PHE A 92 5.27 -7.97 -15.31
CA PHE A 92 5.60 -6.81 -16.14
C PHE A 92 6.05 -5.62 -15.28
N GLN A 93 6.88 -4.79 -15.86
CA GLN A 93 7.19 -3.46 -15.38
C GLN A 93 6.42 -2.43 -16.21
N ILE A 94 5.98 -1.35 -15.59
CA ILE A 94 5.38 -0.19 -16.24
C ILE A 94 6.11 1.06 -15.75
N ASP A 95 6.50 1.91 -16.70
CA ASP A 95 7.32 3.11 -16.41
C ASP A 95 6.46 4.37 -16.24
N ASP A 96 5.20 4.35 -16.72
CA ASP A 96 4.27 5.47 -16.63
C ASP A 96 2.87 4.97 -16.23
N ASP A 97 2.42 5.37 -15.07
CA ASP A 97 1.09 5.03 -14.53
C ASP A 97 0.09 6.19 -14.58
N ALA A 98 0.48 7.35 -15.12
CA ALA A 98 -0.36 8.55 -15.14
C ALA A 98 -1.72 8.34 -15.82
N TYR A 99 -1.77 7.54 -16.89
CA TYR A 99 -3.04 7.21 -17.55
C TYR A 99 -3.95 6.38 -16.67
N ILE A 100 -3.39 5.47 -15.85
CA ILE A 100 -4.17 4.65 -14.90
C ILE A 100 -4.83 5.56 -13.87
N TRP A 101 -4.09 6.50 -13.34
CA TRP A 101 -4.60 7.50 -12.39
C TRP A 101 -5.64 8.43 -13.01
N ASP A 102 -5.48 8.81 -14.29
CA ASP A 102 -6.49 9.58 -15.02
C ASP A 102 -7.80 8.81 -15.14
N VAL A 103 -7.76 7.54 -15.53
CA VAL A 103 -8.97 6.68 -15.60
C VAL A 103 -9.63 6.54 -14.22
N LEU A 104 -8.86 6.26 -13.18
CA LEU A 104 -9.38 6.13 -11.80
C LEU A 104 -10.00 7.45 -11.32
N SER A 105 -9.37 8.58 -11.64
CA SER A 105 -9.88 9.92 -11.30
C SER A 105 -11.19 10.26 -12.00
N ASN A 106 -11.49 9.63 -13.13
CA ASN A 106 -12.78 9.74 -13.80
C ASN A 106 -13.85 8.79 -13.24
N CYS A 107 -13.49 7.89 -12.32
CA CYS A 107 -14.39 6.94 -11.66
C CYS A 107 -14.69 7.32 -10.19
N ARG A 108 -14.60 8.61 -9.84
CA ARG A 108 -14.71 9.11 -8.45
C ARG A 108 -16.00 8.72 -7.74
N ASP A 109 -17.10 8.61 -8.48
CA ASP A 109 -18.43 8.24 -7.96
C ASP A 109 -18.60 6.73 -7.75
N ALA A 110 -17.57 5.92 -8.06
CA ALA A 110 -17.61 4.48 -7.83
C ALA A 110 -17.80 4.19 -6.34
N THR A 111 -18.87 3.45 -6.01
CA THR A 111 -19.26 3.19 -4.62
C THR A 111 -18.46 2.07 -4.00
N PHE A 112 -18.18 2.20 -2.70
CA PHE A 112 -17.60 1.15 -1.89
C PHE A 112 -18.55 -0.05 -1.78
N ILE A 113 -18.00 -1.25 -1.86
CA ILE A 113 -18.73 -2.51 -1.74
C ILE A 113 -18.34 -3.16 -0.41
N GLN A 114 -19.30 -3.19 0.52
CA GLN A 114 -19.07 -3.68 1.87
C GLN A 114 -18.94 -5.22 1.94
N ASP A 115 -19.76 -5.94 1.15
CA ASP A 115 -19.73 -7.39 1.08
C ASP A 115 -18.79 -7.81 -0.06
N ASP A 116 -17.52 -7.91 0.28
CA ASP A 116 -16.49 -8.28 -0.68
C ASP A 116 -16.53 -9.77 -1.01
N THR A 117 -17.26 -10.11 -2.07
CA THR A 117 -17.25 -11.44 -2.67
C THR A 117 -16.11 -11.63 -3.66
N TRP A 118 -15.02 -10.87 -3.52
CA TRP A 118 -13.87 -11.00 -4.40
C TRP A 118 -13.38 -12.44 -4.45
N ASN A 119 -13.56 -13.08 -5.62
CA ASN A 119 -13.03 -14.39 -5.92
C ASN A 119 -12.11 -14.29 -7.15
N GLY A 120 -10.82 -14.07 -6.91
CA GLY A 120 -9.85 -13.97 -7.99
C GLY A 120 -9.74 -15.23 -8.85
N SER A 121 -10.14 -16.41 -8.34
CA SER A 121 -10.10 -17.66 -9.11
C SER A 121 -11.10 -17.72 -10.26
N GLU A 122 -12.09 -16.83 -10.27
CA GLU A 122 -13.16 -16.80 -11.28
C GLU A 122 -13.06 -15.58 -12.22
N ARG A 123 -11.99 -14.76 -12.10
CA ARG A 123 -11.87 -13.48 -12.80
C ARG A 123 -10.57 -13.36 -13.56
N ASP A 124 -10.60 -12.64 -14.66
CA ASP A 124 -9.40 -12.10 -15.28
C ASP A 124 -9.08 -10.75 -14.65
N TYR A 125 -7.86 -10.56 -14.19
CA TYR A 125 -7.47 -9.32 -13.51
C TYR A 125 -5.99 -9.01 -13.65
N ILE A 126 -5.66 -7.76 -13.39
CA ILE A 126 -4.29 -7.29 -13.18
C ILE A 126 -4.09 -7.02 -11.69
N SER A 127 -2.92 -7.40 -11.18
CA SER A 127 -2.46 -7.09 -9.83
C SER A 127 -1.27 -6.15 -9.90
N PHE A 128 -1.47 -4.87 -9.65
CA PHE A 128 -0.39 -3.90 -9.52
C PHE A 128 0.28 -4.03 -8.16
N THR A 129 1.60 -3.85 -8.16
CA THR A 129 2.37 -3.66 -6.93
C THR A 129 2.41 -2.17 -6.63
N ALA A 130 1.94 -1.80 -5.46
CA ALA A 130 1.83 -0.42 -5.01
C ALA A 130 2.85 -0.13 -3.89
N THR A 131 3.59 0.96 -4.03
CA THR A 131 4.56 1.43 -3.04
C THR A 131 4.40 2.93 -2.84
N SER A 132 4.49 3.37 -1.60
CA SER A 132 4.46 4.78 -1.23
C SER A 132 5.15 5.01 0.11
N ASP A 133 6.22 5.78 0.10
CA ASP A 133 6.89 6.21 1.34
C ASP A 133 5.99 7.14 2.15
N ALA A 134 5.17 7.96 1.47
CA ALA A 134 4.26 8.89 2.11
C ALA A 134 3.16 8.18 2.90
N LEU A 135 2.65 7.08 2.37
CA LEU A 135 1.62 6.25 3.04
C LEU A 135 2.24 5.20 3.97
N GLY A 136 3.56 5.03 3.98
CA GLY A 136 4.22 3.96 4.71
C GLY A 136 3.89 2.57 4.17
N VAL A 137 3.53 2.44 2.88
CA VAL A 137 3.18 1.17 2.27
C VAL A 137 4.27 0.68 1.34
N TYR A 138 4.54 -0.62 1.41
CA TYR A 138 5.55 -1.26 0.60
C TYR A 138 5.02 -2.56 0.01
N LYS A 139 5.06 -2.64 -1.34
CA LYS A 139 4.62 -3.82 -2.09
C LYS A 139 3.21 -4.33 -1.74
N ARG A 140 2.31 -3.41 -1.48
CA ARG A 140 0.90 -3.73 -1.36
C ARG A 140 0.29 -3.97 -2.74
N VAL A 141 -0.91 -4.50 -2.78
CA VAL A 141 -1.55 -4.86 -4.04
C VAL A 141 -2.76 -3.98 -4.34
N PHE A 142 -2.91 -3.70 -5.63
CA PHE A 142 -4.04 -2.98 -6.19
C PHE A 142 -4.54 -3.78 -7.40
N TYR A 143 -5.73 -4.36 -7.29
CA TYR A 143 -6.30 -5.21 -8.31
C TYR A 143 -7.27 -4.44 -9.18
N VAL A 144 -7.26 -4.74 -10.48
CA VAL A 144 -8.28 -4.29 -11.44
C VAL A 144 -8.78 -5.50 -12.20
N SER A 145 -10.07 -5.85 -12.07
CA SER A 145 -10.66 -6.99 -12.73
C SER A 145 -11.43 -6.60 -13.98
N SER A 146 -11.47 -7.50 -14.96
CA SER A 146 -12.10 -7.27 -16.26
C SER A 146 -13.62 -7.03 -16.17
N ASP A 147 -14.26 -7.49 -15.10
CA ASP A 147 -15.67 -7.26 -14.80
C ASP A 147 -15.95 -5.96 -14.04
N GLY A 148 -14.96 -5.05 -13.98
CA GLY A 148 -15.16 -3.66 -13.58
C GLY A 148 -14.96 -3.35 -12.11
N TYR A 149 -14.18 -4.14 -11.38
CA TYR A 149 -13.88 -3.88 -9.98
C TYR A 149 -12.43 -3.46 -9.77
N VAL A 150 -12.26 -2.53 -8.84
CA VAL A 150 -10.97 -2.19 -8.24
C VAL A 150 -10.98 -2.66 -6.80
N ARG A 151 -9.91 -3.33 -6.39
CA ARG A 151 -9.72 -3.77 -5.01
C ARG A 151 -8.30 -3.47 -4.55
N THR A 152 -8.16 -2.94 -3.35
CA THR A 152 -6.85 -2.65 -2.78
C THR A 152 -6.77 -3.01 -1.31
N ASN A 153 -5.58 -3.39 -0.86
CA ASN A 153 -5.23 -3.58 0.54
C ASN A 153 -4.06 -2.68 0.96
N ILE A 154 -3.87 -1.56 0.28
CA ILE A 154 -2.83 -0.57 0.64
C ILE A 154 -3.03 0.02 2.03
N PHE A 155 -4.28 0.01 2.52
CA PHE A 155 -4.63 0.27 3.91
C PHE A 155 -4.77 -1.06 4.64
N ASP A 156 -4.83 -1.08 5.94
CA ASP A 156 -4.94 -2.31 6.74
C ASP A 156 -6.21 -3.13 6.44
N TYR A 157 -7.18 -2.52 5.77
CA TYR A 157 -8.41 -3.14 5.31
C TYR A 157 -8.47 -3.21 3.79
N ALA A 158 -9.15 -4.21 3.27
CA ALA A 158 -9.42 -4.29 1.84
C ALA A 158 -10.62 -3.41 1.46
N TYR A 159 -10.41 -2.55 0.46
CA TYR A 159 -11.47 -1.73 -0.13
C TYR A 159 -11.74 -2.18 -1.56
N THR A 160 -13.03 -2.33 -1.88
CA THR A 160 -13.49 -2.72 -3.23
C THR A 160 -14.47 -1.68 -3.76
N PHE A 161 -14.27 -1.27 -5.02
CA PHE A 161 -15.11 -0.29 -5.71
C PHE A 161 -15.51 -0.81 -7.07
N GLN A 162 -16.73 -0.47 -7.52
CA GLN A 162 -17.20 -0.83 -8.85
C GLN A 162 -17.00 0.35 -9.81
N ILE A 163 -15.95 0.30 -10.63
CA ILE A 163 -15.61 1.34 -11.62
C ILE A 163 -16.24 1.09 -13.00
N GLY A 164 -16.79 -0.11 -13.22
CA GLY A 164 -17.38 -0.55 -14.49
C GLY A 164 -16.37 -1.16 -15.46
N GLU A 165 -16.87 -2.05 -16.32
CA GLU A 165 -16.06 -2.84 -17.26
C GLU A 165 -15.30 -1.97 -18.27
N GLU A 166 -15.87 -0.84 -18.72
CA GLU A 166 -15.21 0.06 -19.66
C GLU A 166 -13.95 0.70 -19.05
N ALA A 167 -14.04 1.22 -17.83
CA ALA A 167 -12.91 1.84 -17.16
C ALA A 167 -11.83 0.81 -16.83
N ALA A 168 -12.22 -0.34 -16.29
CA ALA A 168 -11.30 -1.45 -16.03
C ALA A 168 -10.60 -1.92 -17.30
N GLY A 169 -11.35 -2.08 -18.41
CA GLY A 169 -10.80 -2.45 -19.71
C GLY A 169 -9.74 -1.45 -20.22
N LYS A 170 -9.96 -0.14 -20.03
CA LYS A 170 -8.97 0.89 -20.37
C LYS A 170 -7.67 0.72 -19.58
N ILE A 171 -7.76 0.48 -18.26
CA ILE A 171 -6.59 0.26 -17.41
C ILE A 171 -5.84 -1.00 -17.83
N ILE A 172 -6.56 -2.11 -18.00
CA ILE A 172 -5.98 -3.41 -18.39
C ILE A 172 -5.29 -3.32 -19.74
N SER A 173 -5.96 -2.73 -20.75
CA SER A 173 -5.38 -2.55 -22.09
C SER A 173 -4.14 -1.69 -22.05
N TYR A 174 -4.21 -0.52 -21.38
CA TYR A 174 -3.06 0.36 -21.24
C TYR A 174 -1.85 -0.35 -20.60
N ALA A 175 -2.07 -1.03 -19.48
CA ALA A 175 -1.02 -1.72 -18.78
C ALA A 175 -0.39 -2.83 -19.64
N THR A 176 -1.21 -3.65 -20.32
CA THR A 176 -0.69 -4.74 -21.17
C THR A 176 0.00 -4.25 -22.45
N GLU A 177 -0.43 -3.13 -23.02
CA GLU A 177 0.19 -2.55 -24.21
C GLU A 177 1.52 -1.83 -23.91
N ASN A 178 1.66 -1.25 -22.73
CA ASN A 178 2.84 -0.47 -22.31
C ASN A 178 3.73 -1.19 -21.30
N GLY A 179 3.31 -2.36 -20.81
CA GLY A 179 4.10 -3.18 -19.90
C GLY A 179 5.25 -3.87 -20.61
N ILE A 180 6.41 -3.86 -19.98
CA ILE A 180 7.60 -4.57 -20.42
C ILE A 180 7.69 -5.86 -19.62
N GLU A 181 7.59 -7.01 -20.31
CA GLU A 181 7.72 -8.31 -19.65
C GLU A 181 9.06 -8.41 -18.94
N THR A 182 9.04 -8.83 -17.71
CA THR A 182 10.22 -8.96 -16.87
C THR A 182 10.17 -10.29 -16.11
N ILE A 183 11.26 -10.62 -15.47
CA ILE A 183 11.34 -11.80 -14.61
C ILE A 183 11.10 -11.34 -13.19
N ASP A 184 10.22 -12.03 -12.48
CA ASP A 184 10.10 -11.87 -11.03
C ASP A 184 11.40 -12.36 -10.41
N GLU A 185 12.35 -11.43 -10.21
CA GLU A 185 13.60 -11.81 -9.55
C GLU A 185 13.25 -12.26 -8.13
N PRO A 186 13.62 -13.49 -7.77
CA PRO A 186 13.39 -13.95 -6.41
C PRO A 186 14.07 -12.97 -5.45
N TYR A 187 13.35 -12.58 -4.44
CA TYR A 187 13.83 -11.66 -3.41
C TYR A 187 15.13 -12.21 -2.82
N THR A 188 16.24 -11.71 -3.28
CA THR A 188 17.50 -11.82 -2.55
C THR A 188 17.59 -10.60 -1.63
N ASN A 189 16.90 -10.64 -0.50
CA ASN A 189 17.24 -9.77 0.61
C ASN A 189 18.62 -10.17 1.09
N THR A 190 19.65 -9.62 0.47
CA THR A 190 21.00 -9.74 0.99
C THR A 190 21.10 -8.70 2.11
N LEU A 191 20.79 -9.09 3.32
CA LEU A 191 21.16 -8.31 4.50
C LEU A 191 22.66 -8.49 4.68
N ALA A 192 23.42 -7.44 4.41
CA ALA A 192 24.85 -7.40 4.74
C ALA A 192 24.97 -6.81 6.15
N GLY A 193 25.42 -7.62 7.11
CA GLY A 193 25.64 -7.20 8.49
C GLY A 193 26.29 -8.31 9.30
N THR A 194 26.57 -8.04 10.55
CA THR A 194 27.15 -9.01 11.50
C THR A 194 26.01 -9.66 12.29
N ILE A 195 25.94 -11.00 12.26
CA ILE A 195 25.01 -11.72 13.12
C ILE A 195 25.44 -11.52 14.55
N THR A 196 24.61 -10.85 15.34
CA THR A 196 24.89 -10.53 16.75
C THR A 196 24.27 -11.55 17.69
N GLU A 197 23.14 -12.15 17.32
CA GLU A 197 22.48 -13.18 18.11
C GLU A 197 21.66 -14.14 17.23
N ILE A 198 21.58 -15.40 17.67
CA ILE A 198 20.62 -16.40 17.16
C ILE A 198 19.92 -17.01 18.38
N SER A 199 18.65 -16.65 18.59
CA SER A 199 17.87 -17.17 19.69
C SER A 199 16.38 -17.33 19.34
N ASN A 200 15.75 -18.34 19.91
CA ASN A 200 14.30 -18.59 19.78
C ASN A 200 13.77 -18.64 18.32
N GLY A 201 14.63 -19.04 17.37
CA GLY A 201 14.26 -19.07 15.95
C GLY A 201 14.40 -17.75 15.21
N TYR A 202 14.96 -16.72 15.84
CA TYR A 202 15.26 -15.42 15.23
C TYR A 202 16.77 -15.23 15.02
N ILE A 203 17.09 -14.49 13.99
CA ILE A 203 18.46 -14.08 13.69
C ILE A 203 18.51 -12.55 13.87
N TRP A 204 19.48 -12.09 14.63
CA TRP A 204 19.76 -10.66 14.83
C TRP A 204 20.97 -10.28 13.99
N VAL A 205 20.83 -9.23 13.20
CA VAL A 205 21.90 -8.65 12.40
C VAL A 205 22.04 -7.19 12.76
N ASP A 206 23.24 -6.79 13.23
CA ASP A 206 23.53 -5.44 13.72
C ASP A 206 22.45 -4.92 14.70
N ASP A 207 22.05 -5.79 15.66
CA ASP A 207 21.01 -5.54 16.67
C ASP A 207 19.59 -5.33 16.14
N SER A 208 19.35 -5.61 14.87
CA SER A 208 18.02 -5.62 14.23
C SER A 208 17.47 -7.04 14.10
N ILE A 209 16.19 -7.22 14.39
CA ILE A 209 15.53 -8.53 14.25
C ILE A 209 15.27 -8.82 12.79
N LEU A 210 15.72 -10.00 12.32
CA LEU A 210 15.23 -10.62 11.10
C LEU A 210 14.16 -11.63 11.47
N CYS A 211 12.92 -11.37 11.08
CA CYS A 211 11.87 -12.36 11.21
C CYS A 211 12.17 -13.56 10.31
N LYS A 212 11.98 -14.74 10.86
CA LYS A 212 12.00 -15.98 10.11
C LYS A 212 10.71 -16.03 9.29
N ASP A 213 10.82 -16.30 7.96
CA ASP A 213 9.68 -16.68 7.12
C ASP A 213 8.95 -17.92 7.67
#